data_840e7eafb34a2479f225cf4c023640ca
#
_entry.id   840e7eafb34a2479f225cf4c023640ca
#
_cell.length_a   1.000
_cell.length_b   1.000
_cell.length_c   1.000
_cell.angle_alpha   90.00
_cell.angle_beta   90.00
_cell.angle_gamma   90.00
#
_symmetry.space_group_name_H-M   'P 1'
#
loop_
_entity.id
_entity.type
_entity.pdbx_description
1 polymer ?
#
loop_
_entity_poly.entity_id
_entity_poly.type
_entity_poly.pdbx_seq_one_letter_code
_entity_poly.pdbx_strand_id
1 'polypeptide(L)'
;TRGPSSLPSFIYDVLDPIGEFVNQQTDEFASTGSATFPLYSAEGEKRALQAAFANFSMGSDHEIYSDSSFGIPAIYFNDWPDRYIHTNYDTPANIDPTKLKRAAFLAAGSAYYLSNLTQPSEPLITMMESASLKRMSKAFGSDNKDAMRFQLWHERAVFDSLEKYFAVSADTKNRFSDFIAKIQDLKKGEASLPQPSGDAAIVFSRNAKVKGPMEVFGYNYLQDHYGSEKTKALRLPELDKGEIYTYEVLNFIDGKR
;
A
#
# COMPACT_ATOMS: atom_id res chain seq x y z
N THR A 1 -1.11 6.40 1.63
CA THR A 1 -0.09 5.43 1.18
C THR A 1 -0.68 4.03 1.05
N ARG A 2 -0.10 3.20 0.19
CA ARG A 2 -0.42 1.78 0.04
C ARG A 2 0.27 0.96 1.13
N GLY A 3 -0.12 -0.31 1.25
CA GLY A 3 0.52 -1.23 2.17
C GLY A 3 1.95 -1.62 1.76
N PRO A 4 2.72 -2.18 2.70
CA PRO A 4 4.05 -2.69 2.42
C PRO A 4 4.00 -3.89 1.47
N SER A 5 5.10 -4.13 0.76
CA SER A 5 5.21 -5.24 -0.18
C SER A 5 5.05 -6.62 0.48
N SER A 6 5.32 -6.71 1.78
CA SER A 6 5.12 -7.92 2.58
C SER A 6 3.66 -8.21 2.94
N LEU A 7 2.77 -7.24 2.73
CA LEU A 7 1.34 -7.37 2.98
C LEU A 7 0.54 -7.08 1.69
N PRO A 8 0.69 -7.89 0.62
CA PRO A 8 -0.12 -7.75 -0.58
C PRO A 8 -1.59 -7.98 -0.24
N SER A 9 -2.46 -7.07 -0.68
CA SER A 9 -3.90 -7.16 -0.39
C SER A 9 -4.73 -6.48 -1.46
N PHE A 10 -5.83 -7.14 -1.87
CA PHE A 10 -6.81 -6.58 -2.79
C PHE A 10 -7.49 -5.32 -2.23
N ILE A 11 -7.48 -5.15 -0.92
CA ILE A 11 -8.06 -3.98 -0.24
C ILE A 11 -7.45 -2.68 -0.76
N TYR A 12 -6.15 -2.68 -1.07
CA TYR A 12 -5.51 -1.50 -1.65
C TYR A 12 -5.96 -1.18 -3.08
N ASP A 13 -6.40 -2.19 -3.84
CA ASP A 13 -6.90 -2.02 -5.21
C ASP A 13 -8.30 -1.40 -5.25
N VAL A 14 -9.09 -1.57 -4.20
CA VAL A 14 -10.40 -0.93 -4.05
C VAL A 14 -10.27 0.59 -3.87
N LEU A 15 -9.19 1.05 -3.28
CA LEU A 15 -9.00 2.45 -2.93
C LEU A 15 -8.63 3.32 -4.12
N ASP A 16 -7.90 2.79 -5.07
CA ASP A 16 -7.48 3.53 -6.26
C ASP A 16 -8.68 4.13 -7.03
N PRO A 17 -9.74 3.36 -7.37
CA PRO A 17 -10.92 3.91 -8.04
C PRO A 17 -11.68 4.96 -7.23
N ILE A 18 -11.73 4.82 -5.90
CA ILE A 18 -12.39 5.79 -5.03
C ILE A 18 -11.59 7.10 -4.99
N GLY A 19 -10.27 7.02 -4.91
CA GLY A 19 -9.40 8.18 -4.99
C GLY A 19 -9.46 8.86 -6.37
N GLU A 20 -9.49 8.09 -7.45
CA GLU A 20 -9.64 8.62 -8.81
C GLU A 20 -10.99 9.30 -9.01
N PHE A 21 -12.06 8.76 -8.45
CA PHE A 21 -13.36 9.42 -8.45
C PHE A 21 -13.30 10.80 -7.76
N VAL A 22 -12.63 10.90 -6.60
CA VAL A 22 -12.43 12.20 -5.92
C VAL A 22 -11.66 13.16 -6.81
N ASN A 23 -10.60 12.69 -7.47
CA ASN A 23 -9.83 13.52 -8.40
C ASN A 23 -10.68 14.01 -9.57
N GLN A 24 -11.48 13.13 -10.19
CA GLN A 24 -12.40 13.50 -11.29
C GLN A 24 -13.40 14.58 -10.86
N GLN A 25 -14.04 14.45 -9.69
CA GLN A 25 -14.98 15.46 -9.19
C GLN A 25 -14.30 16.79 -8.89
N THR A 26 -13.04 16.75 -8.48
CA THR A 26 -12.22 17.94 -8.25
C THR A 26 -11.88 18.66 -9.56
N ASP A 27 -11.47 17.90 -10.57
CA ASP A 27 -11.13 18.45 -11.89
C ASP A 27 -12.37 18.98 -12.62
N GLU A 28 -13.50 18.26 -12.53
CA GLU A 28 -14.79 18.70 -13.04
C GLU A 28 -15.16 20.07 -12.45
N PHE A 29 -15.07 20.20 -11.14
CA PHE A 29 -15.37 21.46 -10.46
C PHE A 29 -14.41 22.59 -10.85
N ALA A 30 -13.09 22.30 -10.87
CA ALA A 30 -12.08 23.30 -11.20
C ALA A 30 -12.21 23.83 -12.64
N SER A 31 -12.66 22.98 -13.58
CA SER A 31 -12.79 23.33 -15.00
C SER A 31 -14.13 23.94 -15.37
N THR A 32 -15.21 23.59 -14.69
CA THR A 32 -16.58 23.98 -15.06
C THR A 32 -17.29 24.86 -14.04
N GLY A 33 -16.73 24.99 -12.83
CA GLY A 33 -17.38 25.68 -11.69
C GLY A 33 -18.47 24.85 -11.00
N SER A 34 -18.71 23.61 -11.44
CA SER A 34 -19.65 22.66 -10.84
C SER A 34 -19.10 21.24 -10.88
N ALA A 35 -19.62 20.36 -10.05
CA ALA A 35 -19.31 18.93 -10.09
C ALA A 35 -20.58 18.11 -9.86
N THR A 36 -20.66 16.96 -10.47
CA THR A 36 -21.79 16.01 -10.31
C THR A 36 -21.96 15.62 -8.85
N PHE A 37 -20.84 15.40 -8.16
CA PHE A 37 -20.80 15.14 -6.72
C PHE A 37 -19.87 16.16 -6.04
N PRO A 38 -20.41 17.23 -5.43
CA PRO A 38 -19.59 18.32 -4.91
C PRO A 38 -18.84 17.90 -3.64
N LEU A 39 -17.58 17.49 -3.82
CA LEU A 39 -16.66 17.13 -2.74
C LEU A 39 -15.83 18.33 -2.29
N TYR A 40 -16.50 19.44 -2.01
CA TYR A 40 -15.90 20.66 -1.47
C TYR A 40 -16.79 21.26 -0.38
N SER A 41 -16.18 22.06 0.50
CA SER A 41 -16.87 22.87 1.50
C SER A 41 -17.03 24.32 1.00
N ALA A 42 -18.08 25.02 1.46
CA ALA A 42 -18.29 26.40 1.11
C ALA A 42 -17.11 27.31 1.51
N GLU A 43 -16.53 27.04 2.68
CA GLU A 43 -15.40 27.78 3.27
C GLU A 43 -14.03 27.22 2.85
N GLY A 44 -13.99 26.06 2.19
CA GLY A 44 -12.74 25.39 1.82
C GLY A 44 -12.21 25.75 0.45
N GLU A 45 -11.02 25.27 0.15
CA GLU A 45 -10.37 25.44 -1.13
C GLU A 45 -11.17 24.79 -2.27
N LYS A 46 -11.17 25.46 -3.44
CA LYS A 46 -11.89 25.01 -4.63
C LYS A 46 -10.98 24.69 -5.82
N ARG A 47 -9.66 24.74 -5.60
CA ARG A 47 -8.69 24.34 -6.61
C ARG A 47 -8.69 22.83 -6.84
N ALA A 48 -8.23 22.42 -8.00
CA ALA A 48 -7.96 21.02 -8.30
C ALA A 48 -6.85 20.51 -7.37
N LEU A 49 -7.26 19.77 -6.34
CA LEU A 49 -6.35 19.09 -5.43
C LEU A 49 -6.48 17.60 -5.63
N GLN A 50 -5.45 17.00 -6.18
CA GLN A 50 -5.47 15.60 -6.53
C GLN A 50 -4.91 14.73 -5.41
N ALA A 51 -5.59 13.63 -5.11
CA ALA A 51 -5.04 12.56 -4.28
C ALA A 51 -3.94 11.82 -5.06
N ALA A 52 -2.76 11.73 -4.48
CA ALA A 52 -1.66 10.95 -5.01
C ALA A 52 -1.59 9.59 -4.30
N PHE A 53 -1.29 8.55 -5.09
CA PHE A 53 -1.14 7.19 -4.57
C PHE A 53 0.35 6.91 -4.36
N ALA A 54 0.80 7.02 -3.12
CA ALA A 54 2.19 6.78 -2.75
C ALA A 54 2.43 5.33 -2.34
N ASN A 55 3.67 4.86 -2.49
CA ASN A 55 4.12 3.62 -1.90
C ASN A 55 4.04 3.69 -0.38
N PHE A 56 4.18 2.53 0.27
CA PHE A 56 4.25 2.48 1.72
C PHE A 56 5.35 3.40 2.25
N SER A 57 5.05 4.10 3.31
CA SER A 57 6.00 4.86 4.11
C SER A 57 5.64 4.67 5.58
N MET A 58 6.62 4.61 6.43
CA MET A 58 6.45 4.63 7.89
C MET A 58 6.11 6.05 8.36
N GLY A 59 5.75 6.20 9.63
CA GLY A 59 5.59 7.50 10.29
C GLY A 59 4.21 7.77 10.89
N SER A 60 3.32 6.76 10.97
CA SER A 60 2.03 6.87 11.67
C SER A 60 1.49 5.49 12.04
N ASP A 61 0.39 5.43 12.77
CA ASP A 61 -0.19 4.22 13.36
C ASP A 61 -0.51 3.10 12.37
N HIS A 62 -0.65 3.40 11.08
CA HIS A 62 -0.87 2.40 10.03
C HIS A 62 0.26 1.37 9.96
N GLU A 63 1.48 1.72 10.34
CA GLU A 63 2.62 0.80 10.36
C GLU A 63 2.45 -0.30 11.41
N ILE A 64 1.81 0.01 12.54
CA ILE A 64 1.51 -0.96 13.59
C ILE A 64 0.56 -2.04 13.07
N TYR A 65 -0.52 -1.64 12.41
CA TYR A 65 -1.46 -2.60 11.83
C TYR A 65 -0.83 -3.43 10.71
N SER A 66 0.02 -2.80 9.89
CA SER A 66 0.66 -3.43 8.73
C SER A 66 1.87 -4.29 9.11
N ASP A 67 2.35 -4.19 10.35
CA ASP A 67 3.46 -5.02 10.86
C ASP A 67 3.19 -6.51 10.64
N SER A 68 4.22 -7.27 10.31
CA SER A 68 4.10 -8.69 9.93
C SER A 68 3.50 -9.57 11.03
N SER A 69 3.56 -9.16 12.30
CA SER A 69 2.95 -9.89 13.41
C SER A 69 1.44 -9.70 13.52
N PHE A 70 0.88 -8.66 12.90
CA PHE A 70 -0.56 -8.41 12.83
C PHE A 70 -1.11 -8.62 11.43
N GLY A 71 -0.43 -8.14 10.40
CA GLY A 71 -0.77 -8.35 9.00
C GLY A 71 -2.14 -7.78 8.61
N ILE A 72 -2.53 -6.66 9.21
CA ILE A 72 -3.80 -5.98 8.95
C ILE A 72 -3.57 -4.90 7.91
N PRO A 73 -4.20 -4.97 6.72
CA PRO A 73 -4.11 -3.91 5.72
C PRO A 73 -4.61 -2.58 6.28
N ALA A 74 -3.76 -1.59 6.25
CA ALA A 74 -4.06 -0.25 6.73
C ALA A 74 -3.68 0.81 5.70
N ILE A 75 -4.39 1.93 5.70
CA ILE A 75 -4.19 3.03 4.76
C ILE A 75 -3.83 4.26 5.56
N TYR A 76 -2.84 4.97 5.06
CA TYR A 76 -2.43 6.24 5.61
C TYR A 76 -2.83 7.37 4.67
N PHE A 77 -3.74 8.23 5.12
CA PHE A 77 -4.06 9.50 4.48
C PHE A 77 -3.20 10.59 5.12
N ASN A 78 -2.44 11.30 4.32
CA ASN A 78 -1.65 12.43 4.77
C ASN A 78 -1.70 13.58 3.76
N ASP A 79 -1.42 14.77 4.24
CA ASP A 79 -1.22 15.97 3.44
C ASP A 79 0.18 16.51 3.74
N TRP A 80 1.16 16.02 3.02
CA TRP A 80 2.55 16.35 3.28
C TRP A 80 3.15 17.21 2.15
N PRO A 81 3.99 18.23 2.49
CA PRO A 81 4.45 18.60 3.83
C PRO A 81 3.42 19.37 4.64
N ASP A 82 3.19 18.91 5.88
CA ASP A 82 2.33 19.60 6.83
C ASP A 82 3.14 20.63 7.62
N ARG A 83 2.71 21.90 7.53
CA ARG A 83 3.40 23.02 8.17
C ARG A 83 3.20 23.05 9.68
N TYR A 84 2.08 22.56 10.16
CA TYR A 84 1.62 22.77 11.53
C TYR A 84 1.71 21.54 12.41
N ILE A 85 1.92 20.38 11.83
CA ILE A 85 2.03 19.12 12.58
C ILE A 85 3.00 19.24 13.75
N HIS A 86 2.60 18.74 14.91
CA HIS A 86 3.36 18.79 16.18
C HIS A 86 3.70 20.18 16.68
N THR A 87 2.93 21.19 16.31
CA THR A 87 3.06 22.56 16.82
C THR A 87 1.77 23.02 17.51
N ASN A 88 1.87 24.11 18.27
CA ASN A 88 0.69 24.77 18.86
C ASN A 88 -0.22 25.46 17.84
N TYR A 89 0.19 25.49 16.56
CA TYR A 89 -0.61 25.99 15.44
C TYR A 89 -1.38 24.87 14.73
N ASP A 90 -1.21 23.61 15.13
CA ASP A 90 -2.01 22.50 14.65
C ASP A 90 -3.42 22.57 15.26
N THR A 91 -4.21 23.45 14.71
CA THR A 91 -5.55 23.82 15.19
C THR A 91 -6.58 23.68 14.08
N PRO A 92 -7.86 23.52 14.39
CA PRO A 92 -8.93 23.45 13.39
C PRO A 92 -8.98 24.62 12.42
N ALA A 93 -8.50 25.82 12.83
CA ALA A 93 -8.44 26.99 11.97
C ALA A 93 -7.43 26.86 10.81
N ASN A 94 -6.49 25.96 10.91
CA ASN A 94 -5.46 25.68 9.89
C ASN A 94 -5.78 24.45 9.04
N ILE A 95 -6.94 23.84 9.23
CA ILE A 95 -7.42 22.69 8.44
C ILE A 95 -8.33 23.20 7.33
N ASP A 96 -8.00 22.83 6.08
CA ASP A 96 -8.90 23.09 4.96
C ASP A 96 -10.13 22.17 5.01
N PRO A 97 -11.35 22.69 5.16
CA PRO A 97 -12.54 21.86 5.30
C PRO A 97 -12.89 21.09 4.02
N THR A 98 -12.42 21.49 2.84
CA THR A 98 -12.55 20.73 1.60
C THR A 98 -11.64 19.49 1.63
N LYS A 99 -10.39 19.64 2.06
CA LYS A 99 -9.47 18.50 2.24
C LYS A 99 -10.02 17.50 3.25
N LEU A 100 -10.52 18.01 4.38
CA LEU A 100 -11.14 17.16 5.40
C LEU A 100 -12.35 16.39 4.85
N LYS A 101 -13.23 17.05 4.11
CA LYS A 101 -14.40 16.43 3.46
C LYS A 101 -13.99 15.33 2.49
N ARG A 102 -12.95 15.54 1.68
CA ARG A 102 -12.42 14.55 0.74
C ARG A 102 -11.81 13.35 1.44
N ALA A 103 -11.00 13.59 2.48
CA ALA A 103 -10.43 12.50 3.30
C ALA A 103 -11.53 11.68 3.98
N ALA A 104 -12.54 12.33 4.54
CA ALA A 104 -13.70 11.66 5.13
C ALA A 104 -14.49 10.84 4.10
N PHE A 105 -14.68 11.35 2.88
CA PHE A 105 -15.33 10.62 1.80
C PHE A 105 -14.52 9.39 1.38
N LEU A 106 -13.19 9.53 1.21
CA LEU A 106 -12.31 8.41 0.89
C LEU A 106 -12.40 7.30 1.96
N ALA A 107 -12.33 7.67 3.23
CA ALA A 107 -12.41 6.72 4.34
C ALA A 107 -13.78 6.05 4.42
N ALA A 108 -14.86 6.84 4.41
CA ALA A 108 -16.23 6.33 4.53
C ALA A 108 -16.63 5.50 3.31
N GLY A 109 -16.31 5.96 2.10
CA GLY A 109 -16.61 5.24 0.87
C GLY A 109 -15.89 3.89 0.80
N SER A 110 -14.62 3.86 1.19
CA SER A 110 -13.83 2.63 1.26
C SER A 110 -14.37 1.66 2.29
N ALA A 111 -14.67 2.14 3.50
CA ALA A 111 -15.24 1.32 4.56
C ALA A 111 -16.63 0.78 4.17
N TYR A 112 -17.47 1.62 3.59
CA TYR A 112 -18.81 1.22 3.12
C TYR A 112 -18.72 0.14 2.03
N TYR A 113 -17.87 0.33 1.02
CA TYR A 113 -17.70 -0.66 -0.05
C TYR A 113 -17.22 -1.99 0.52
N LEU A 114 -16.14 -1.98 1.31
CA LEU A 114 -15.57 -3.20 1.87
C LEU A 114 -16.51 -3.93 2.82
N SER A 115 -17.27 -3.21 3.66
CA SER A 115 -18.20 -3.82 4.59
C SER A 115 -19.44 -4.45 3.93
N ASN A 116 -19.77 -4.02 2.72
CA ASN A 116 -20.86 -4.60 1.94
C ASN A 116 -20.41 -5.67 0.95
N LEU A 117 -19.11 -5.94 0.86
CA LEU A 117 -18.57 -6.95 -0.02
C LEU A 117 -18.72 -8.33 0.60
N THR A 118 -19.63 -9.14 0.06
CA THR A 118 -19.96 -10.49 0.57
C THR A 118 -19.29 -11.61 -0.23
N GLN A 119 -18.84 -11.29 -1.44
CA GLN A 119 -18.15 -12.23 -2.35
C GLN A 119 -17.30 -11.44 -3.34
N PRO A 120 -16.32 -12.09 -4.02
CA PRO A 120 -15.64 -11.49 -5.15
C PRO A 120 -16.65 -11.18 -6.27
N SER A 121 -16.96 -9.90 -6.44
CA SER A 121 -17.87 -9.45 -7.48
C SER A 121 -17.11 -9.14 -8.78
N GLU A 122 -17.81 -9.20 -9.91
CA GLU A 122 -17.24 -8.82 -11.21
C GLU A 122 -16.60 -7.42 -11.22
N PRO A 123 -17.22 -6.38 -10.63
CA PRO A 123 -16.57 -5.08 -10.51
C PRO A 123 -15.27 -5.11 -9.69
N LEU A 124 -15.21 -5.88 -8.60
CA LEU A 124 -13.99 -6.02 -7.80
C LEU A 124 -12.86 -6.65 -8.61
N ILE A 125 -13.13 -7.76 -9.31
CA ILE A 125 -12.10 -8.42 -10.12
C ILE A 125 -11.59 -7.48 -11.21
N THR A 126 -12.47 -6.74 -11.86
CA THR A 126 -12.09 -5.73 -12.87
C THR A 126 -11.24 -4.61 -12.28
N MET A 127 -11.54 -4.14 -11.07
CA MET A 127 -10.70 -3.16 -10.35
C MET A 127 -9.30 -3.72 -10.08
N MET A 128 -9.21 -4.95 -9.62
CA MET A 128 -7.93 -5.62 -9.33
C MET A 128 -7.11 -5.83 -10.61
N GLU A 129 -7.72 -6.27 -11.71
CA GLU A 129 -7.05 -6.40 -13.02
C GLU A 129 -6.52 -5.04 -13.51
N SER A 130 -7.31 -3.99 -13.39
CA SER A 130 -6.91 -2.62 -13.77
C SER A 130 -5.74 -2.10 -12.92
N ALA A 131 -5.80 -2.29 -11.60
CA ALA A 131 -4.73 -1.91 -10.69
C ALA A 131 -3.44 -2.71 -10.95
N SER A 132 -3.58 -4.02 -11.24
CA SER A 132 -2.49 -4.90 -11.65
C SER A 132 -1.81 -4.41 -12.92
N LEU A 133 -2.57 -4.07 -13.96
CA LEU A 133 -2.02 -3.51 -15.21
C LEU A 133 -1.22 -2.23 -14.97
N LYS A 134 -1.71 -1.32 -14.13
CA LYS A 134 -1.00 -0.09 -13.77
C LYS A 134 0.34 -0.38 -13.08
N ARG A 135 0.37 -1.34 -12.16
CA ARG A 135 1.61 -1.73 -11.47
C ARG A 135 2.58 -2.44 -12.40
N MET A 136 2.07 -3.38 -13.20
CA MET A 136 2.89 -4.13 -14.14
C MET A 136 3.46 -3.26 -15.25
N SER A 137 2.72 -2.24 -15.74
CA SER A 137 3.25 -1.31 -16.75
C SER A 137 4.52 -0.58 -16.27
N LYS A 138 4.61 -0.26 -14.98
CA LYS A 138 5.83 0.32 -14.40
C LYS A 138 6.99 -0.68 -14.38
N ALA A 139 6.72 -1.94 -14.07
CA ALA A 139 7.73 -3.00 -14.08
C ALA A 139 8.22 -3.30 -15.52
N PHE A 140 7.33 -3.21 -16.53
CA PHE A 140 7.71 -3.33 -17.94
C PHE A 140 8.72 -2.29 -18.41
N GLY A 141 8.57 -1.04 -17.93
CA GLY A 141 9.49 0.07 -18.26
C GLY A 141 10.77 0.07 -17.43
N SER A 142 10.97 -0.89 -16.54
CA SER A 142 12.17 -0.98 -15.70
C SER A 142 13.27 -1.78 -16.40
N ASP A 143 14.52 -1.28 -16.35
CA ASP A 143 15.70 -2.02 -16.78
C ASP A 143 16.11 -3.13 -15.79
N ASN A 144 15.50 -3.15 -14.60
CA ASN A 144 15.74 -4.18 -13.60
C ASN A 144 14.97 -5.45 -13.96
N LYS A 145 15.72 -6.51 -14.30
CA LYS A 145 15.16 -7.83 -14.67
C LYS A 145 14.32 -8.47 -13.56
N ASP A 146 14.63 -8.18 -12.31
CA ASP A 146 13.88 -8.72 -11.16
C ASP A 146 12.57 -7.96 -10.88
N ALA A 147 12.43 -6.75 -11.39
CA ALA A 147 11.22 -5.93 -11.18
C ALA A 147 9.96 -6.63 -11.67
N MET A 148 9.99 -7.23 -12.87
CA MET A 148 8.85 -7.96 -13.42
C MET A 148 8.54 -9.24 -12.63
N ARG A 149 9.58 -9.97 -12.22
CA ARG A 149 9.42 -11.18 -11.39
C ARG A 149 8.73 -10.86 -10.08
N PHE A 150 9.27 -9.85 -9.38
CA PHE A 150 8.70 -9.39 -8.13
C PHE A 150 7.25 -8.94 -8.31
N GLN A 151 6.98 -8.20 -9.38
CA GLN A 151 5.63 -7.70 -9.65
C GLN A 151 4.64 -8.84 -9.93
N LEU A 152 5.02 -9.83 -10.75
CA LEU A 152 4.18 -11.01 -11.01
C LEU A 152 3.87 -11.80 -9.74
N TRP A 153 4.88 -11.97 -8.87
CA TRP A 153 4.67 -12.58 -7.57
C TRP A 153 3.69 -11.74 -6.72
N HIS A 154 3.89 -10.42 -6.67
CA HIS A 154 3.04 -9.51 -5.91
C HIS A 154 1.59 -9.55 -6.39
N GLU A 155 1.35 -9.55 -7.71
CA GLU A 155 0.00 -9.61 -8.26
C GLU A 155 -0.73 -10.90 -7.89
N ARG A 156 -0.03 -12.04 -7.93
CA ARG A 156 -0.60 -13.31 -7.47
C ARG A 156 -0.94 -13.26 -5.98
N ALA A 157 -0.03 -12.74 -5.15
CA ALA A 157 -0.27 -12.63 -3.73
C ALA A 157 -1.40 -11.66 -3.37
N VAL A 158 -1.59 -10.59 -4.16
CA VAL A 158 -2.76 -9.69 -4.05
C VAL A 158 -4.04 -10.45 -4.36
N PHE A 159 -4.08 -11.24 -5.43
CA PHE A 159 -5.25 -12.04 -5.77
C PHE A 159 -5.53 -13.11 -4.71
N ASP A 160 -4.52 -13.84 -4.27
CA ASP A 160 -4.64 -14.86 -3.23
C ASP A 160 -5.15 -14.29 -1.89
N SER A 161 -4.94 -13.00 -1.66
CA SER A 161 -5.46 -12.32 -0.46
C SER A 161 -6.98 -12.30 -0.38
N LEU A 162 -7.71 -12.50 -1.49
CA LEU A 162 -9.16 -12.67 -1.51
C LEU A 162 -9.60 -13.89 -0.67
N GLU A 163 -8.82 -14.97 -0.70
CA GLU A 163 -9.14 -16.21 0.01
C GLU A 163 -9.12 -16.08 1.54
N LYS A 164 -8.53 -14.98 2.05
CA LYS A 164 -8.59 -14.66 3.49
C LYS A 164 -10.00 -14.24 3.93
N TYR A 165 -10.83 -13.80 2.99
CA TYR A 165 -12.13 -13.19 3.29
C TYR A 165 -13.29 -13.90 2.59
N PHE A 166 -13.04 -14.57 1.46
CA PHE A 166 -14.07 -15.13 0.60
C PHE A 166 -13.71 -16.53 0.11
N ALA A 167 -14.75 -17.31 -0.19
CA ALA A 167 -14.60 -18.47 -1.06
C ALA A 167 -14.47 -18.01 -2.52
N VAL A 168 -13.31 -18.23 -3.14
CA VAL A 168 -13.04 -17.84 -4.52
C VAL A 168 -13.36 -18.99 -5.46
N SER A 169 -14.23 -18.77 -6.44
CA SER A 169 -14.63 -19.80 -7.40
C SER A 169 -13.46 -20.22 -8.34
N ALA A 170 -13.52 -21.43 -8.87
CA ALA A 170 -12.56 -21.91 -9.87
C ALA A 170 -12.52 -21.01 -11.11
N ASP A 171 -13.67 -20.52 -11.56
CA ASP A 171 -13.77 -19.63 -12.73
C ASP A 171 -13.03 -18.30 -12.47
N THR A 172 -13.19 -17.72 -11.28
CA THR A 172 -12.48 -16.49 -10.89
C THR A 172 -10.97 -16.73 -10.85
N LYS A 173 -10.52 -17.87 -10.32
CA LYS A 173 -9.09 -18.25 -10.28
C LYS A 173 -8.53 -18.44 -11.70
N ASN A 174 -9.27 -19.13 -12.56
CA ASN A 174 -8.88 -19.34 -13.96
C ASN A 174 -8.78 -18.02 -14.71
N ARG A 175 -9.78 -17.14 -14.57
CA ARG A 175 -9.76 -15.80 -15.18
C ARG A 175 -8.50 -15.02 -14.80
N PHE A 176 -8.15 -14.99 -13.53
CA PHE A 176 -6.96 -14.27 -13.09
C PHE A 176 -5.67 -14.93 -13.58
N SER A 177 -5.60 -16.26 -13.58
CA SER A 177 -4.47 -17.00 -14.12
C SER A 177 -4.26 -16.69 -15.59
N ASP A 178 -5.34 -16.68 -16.40
CA ASP A 178 -5.30 -16.33 -17.82
C ASP A 178 -4.88 -14.88 -18.04
N PHE A 179 -5.36 -13.96 -17.18
CA PHE A 179 -4.95 -12.56 -17.20
C PHE A 179 -3.43 -12.41 -16.98
N ILE A 180 -2.88 -13.06 -15.96
CA ILE A 180 -1.44 -13.03 -15.67
C ILE A 180 -0.64 -13.69 -16.81
N ALA A 181 -1.09 -14.81 -17.34
CA ALA A 181 -0.43 -15.50 -18.45
C ALA A 181 -0.34 -14.62 -19.71
N LYS A 182 -1.42 -13.94 -20.07
CA LYS A 182 -1.44 -12.98 -21.21
C LYS A 182 -0.41 -11.87 -21.04
N ILE A 183 -0.25 -11.36 -19.81
CA ILE A 183 0.72 -10.30 -19.53
C ILE A 183 2.15 -10.86 -19.63
N GLN A 184 2.40 -12.06 -19.12
CA GLN A 184 3.71 -12.71 -19.24
C GLN A 184 4.10 -12.94 -20.71
N ASP A 185 3.14 -13.32 -21.56
CA ASP A 185 3.36 -13.54 -23.00
C ASP A 185 3.78 -12.26 -23.75
N LEU A 186 3.38 -11.08 -23.26
CA LEU A 186 3.80 -9.80 -23.83
C LEU A 186 5.32 -9.56 -23.70
N LYS A 187 5.96 -10.15 -22.70
CA LYS A 187 7.40 -10.04 -22.46
C LYS A 187 8.11 -11.34 -22.82
N LYS A 188 8.03 -11.73 -24.10
CA LYS A 188 8.64 -12.97 -24.65
C LYS A 188 10.12 -13.08 -24.27
N GLY A 189 10.47 -14.09 -23.48
CA GLY A 189 11.85 -14.48 -23.14
C GLY A 189 12.22 -14.53 -21.66
N GLU A 190 11.39 -14.04 -20.73
CA GLU A 190 11.70 -14.03 -19.30
C GLU A 190 10.77 -14.96 -18.48
N ALA A 191 10.44 -16.13 -19.01
CA ALA A 191 9.28 -16.94 -18.61
C ALA A 191 9.46 -17.81 -17.36
N SER A 192 10.61 -17.93 -16.73
CA SER A 192 10.72 -18.73 -15.50
C SER A 192 11.30 -17.94 -14.35
N LEU A 193 10.57 -17.93 -13.24
CA LEU A 193 11.12 -17.50 -11.97
C LEU A 193 12.17 -18.55 -11.56
N PRO A 194 13.50 -18.24 -11.57
CA PRO A 194 14.44 -19.15 -10.98
C PRO A 194 14.04 -19.37 -9.52
N GLN A 195 14.04 -20.61 -9.09
CA GLN A 195 13.85 -20.90 -7.67
C GLN A 195 15.02 -20.27 -6.90
N PRO A 196 14.76 -19.62 -5.78
CA PRO A 196 15.82 -19.10 -4.94
C PRO A 196 16.75 -20.26 -4.56
N SER A 197 18.05 -20.04 -4.63
CA SER A 197 19.08 -21.03 -4.30
C SER A 197 20.16 -20.39 -3.43
N GLY A 198 20.88 -21.22 -2.69
CA GLY A 198 21.89 -20.74 -1.74
C GLY A 198 21.27 -19.86 -0.66
N ASP A 199 21.94 -18.79 -0.28
CA ASP A 199 21.49 -17.86 0.77
C ASP A 199 20.14 -17.18 0.44
N ALA A 200 19.82 -17.03 -0.85
CA ALA A 200 18.54 -16.49 -1.30
C ALA A 200 17.34 -17.42 -1.03
N ALA A 201 17.58 -18.68 -0.69
CA ALA A 201 16.54 -19.63 -0.27
C ALA A 201 16.24 -19.57 1.23
N ILE A 202 17.02 -18.81 2.00
CA ILE A 202 16.80 -18.64 3.44
C ILE A 202 15.60 -17.74 3.65
N VAL A 203 14.60 -18.25 4.36
CA VAL A 203 13.40 -17.49 4.72
C VAL A 203 13.47 -17.18 6.22
N PHE A 204 13.51 -15.90 6.54
CA PHE A 204 13.52 -15.44 7.92
C PHE A 204 12.10 -15.33 8.44
N SER A 205 11.88 -15.76 9.69
CA SER A 205 10.63 -15.54 10.40
C SER A 205 10.89 -14.82 11.72
N ARG A 206 9.95 -13.98 12.10
CA ARG A 206 10.02 -13.29 13.40
C ARG A 206 9.76 -14.29 14.53
N ASN A 207 10.40 -14.03 15.67
CA ASN A 207 10.05 -14.73 16.89
C ASN A 207 8.61 -14.41 17.29
N ALA A 208 7.74 -15.42 17.35
CA ALA A 208 6.33 -15.26 17.66
C ALA A 208 6.03 -14.61 19.02
N LYS A 209 7.02 -14.58 19.92
CA LYS A 209 6.92 -13.91 21.22
C LYS A 209 7.11 -12.38 21.13
N VAL A 210 7.68 -11.89 20.02
CA VAL A 210 7.91 -10.47 19.78
C VAL A 210 6.86 -9.99 18.79
N LYS A 211 5.90 -9.23 19.28
CA LYS A 211 4.80 -8.67 18.46
C LYS A 211 4.91 -7.16 18.36
N GLY A 212 4.42 -6.63 17.25
CA GLY A 212 4.45 -5.21 16.93
C GLY A 212 5.75 -4.78 16.26
N PRO A 213 5.82 -3.53 15.80
CA PRO A 213 6.98 -3.01 15.11
C PRO A 213 8.21 -2.95 16.01
N MET A 214 9.38 -3.17 15.40
CA MET A 214 10.68 -3.10 16.09
C MET A 214 11.09 -1.68 16.38
N GLU A 215 10.61 -0.74 15.57
CA GLU A 215 10.80 0.69 15.77
C GLU A 215 9.52 1.43 15.41
N VAL A 216 9.12 2.31 16.31
CA VAL A 216 8.12 3.35 16.10
C VAL A 216 8.60 4.62 16.78
N PHE A 217 7.94 5.74 16.54
CA PHE A 217 8.28 7.00 17.20
C PHE A 217 8.37 6.84 18.72
N GLY A 218 9.58 7.07 19.27
CA GLY A 218 9.84 6.98 20.71
C GLY A 218 10.07 5.56 21.25
N TYR A 219 10.14 4.55 20.40
CA TYR A 219 10.41 3.17 20.78
C TYR A 219 11.34 2.48 19.78
N ASN A 220 12.40 1.88 20.29
CA ASN A 220 13.35 1.11 19.52
C ASN A 220 13.68 -0.19 20.25
N TYR A 221 13.00 -1.27 19.88
CA TYR A 221 13.15 -2.57 20.53
C TYR A 221 14.61 -3.05 20.60
N LEU A 222 15.33 -2.93 19.50
CA LEU A 222 16.71 -3.43 19.44
C LEU A 222 17.63 -2.61 20.35
N GLN A 223 17.49 -1.29 20.35
CA GLN A 223 18.29 -0.42 21.20
C GLN A 223 17.98 -0.63 22.68
N ASP A 224 16.72 -0.77 23.03
CA ASP A 224 16.28 -0.95 24.40
C ASP A 224 16.70 -2.31 24.99
N HIS A 225 16.73 -3.37 24.16
CA HIS A 225 17.03 -4.73 24.61
C HIS A 225 18.50 -5.13 24.44
N TYR A 226 19.20 -4.59 23.46
CA TYR A 226 20.54 -5.02 23.08
C TYR A 226 21.60 -3.91 23.16
N GLY A 227 21.20 -2.66 23.36
CA GLY A 227 22.07 -1.48 23.46
C GLY A 227 22.50 -0.91 22.10
N SER A 228 22.95 0.34 22.14
CA SER A 228 23.24 1.15 20.95
C SER A 228 24.33 0.55 20.04
N GLU A 229 25.35 -0.08 20.61
CA GLU A 229 26.46 -0.60 19.82
C GLU A 229 26.03 -1.79 18.92
N LYS A 230 25.25 -2.71 19.48
CA LYS A 230 24.72 -3.83 18.68
C LYS A 230 23.71 -3.37 17.64
N THR A 231 22.90 -2.38 17.98
CA THR A 231 21.92 -1.79 17.06
C THR A 231 22.60 -1.11 15.87
N LYS A 232 23.66 -0.35 16.13
CA LYS A 232 24.46 0.27 15.06
C LYS A 232 25.10 -0.76 14.12
N ALA A 233 25.48 -1.93 14.61
CA ALA A 233 26.05 -3.01 13.80
C ALA A 233 25.06 -3.62 12.82
N LEU A 234 23.74 -3.44 13.03
CA LEU A 234 22.68 -3.90 12.10
C LEU A 234 22.41 -2.90 10.98
N ARG A 235 23.04 -1.73 11.01
CA ARG A 235 22.84 -0.69 10.01
C ARG A 235 23.27 -1.17 8.63
N LEU A 236 22.47 -0.88 7.61
CA LEU A 236 22.82 -1.12 6.21
C LEU A 236 23.65 0.07 5.69
N PRO A 237 25.01 0.01 5.74
CA PRO A 237 25.87 1.17 5.51
C PRO A 237 25.85 1.67 4.06
N GLU A 238 25.42 0.84 3.14
CA GLU A 238 25.39 1.13 1.71
C GLU A 238 24.13 1.89 1.26
N LEU A 239 23.13 2.02 2.16
CA LEU A 239 21.89 2.71 1.87
C LEU A 239 21.85 4.05 2.60
N ASP A 240 21.46 5.11 1.89
CA ASP A 240 21.04 6.34 2.54
C ASP A 240 19.90 6.03 3.51
N LYS A 241 19.99 6.54 4.75
CA LYS A 241 19.05 6.20 5.83
C LYS A 241 18.98 4.69 6.16
N GLY A 242 20.13 3.99 6.08
CA GLY A 242 20.21 2.55 6.25
C GLY A 242 19.64 2.03 7.58
N GLU A 243 19.66 2.83 8.64
CA GLU A 243 19.03 2.49 9.91
C GLU A 243 17.50 2.33 9.76
N ILE A 244 16.84 3.32 9.16
CA ILE A 244 15.39 3.30 8.91
C ILE A 244 15.00 2.10 8.07
N TYR A 245 15.71 1.84 6.98
CA TYR A 245 15.43 0.69 6.12
C TYR A 245 15.66 -0.65 6.82
N THR A 246 16.64 -0.75 7.70
CA THR A 246 16.86 -1.96 8.51
C THR A 246 15.65 -2.27 9.38
N TYR A 247 15.10 -1.28 10.07
CA TYR A 247 13.91 -1.46 10.89
C TYR A 247 12.66 -1.75 10.06
N GLU A 248 12.52 -1.10 8.91
CA GLU A 248 11.42 -1.35 7.99
C GLU A 248 11.44 -2.82 7.51
N VAL A 249 12.61 -3.35 7.13
CA VAL A 249 12.77 -4.77 6.78
C VAL A 249 12.40 -5.67 7.95
N LEU A 250 12.90 -5.39 9.15
CA LEU A 250 12.62 -6.19 10.35
C LEU A 250 11.13 -6.19 10.71
N ASN A 251 10.45 -5.06 10.56
CA ASN A 251 9.01 -4.96 10.81
C ASN A 251 8.19 -5.82 9.85
N PHE A 252 8.68 -6.07 8.65
CA PHE A 252 7.94 -6.75 7.59
C PHE A 252 8.42 -8.16 7.26
N ILE A 253 9.28 -8.77 8.07
CA ILE A 253 9.62 -10.20 7.95
C ILE A 253 8.35 -11.03 8.19
N ASP A 254 7.91 -11.76 7.17
CA ASP A 254 6.64 -12.49 7.17
C ASP A 254 6.78 -14.02 7.18
N GLY A 255 8.00 -14.56 7.16
CA GLY A 255 8.25 -16.00 7.14
C GLY A 255 7.96 -16.68 5.80
N LYS A 256 7.84 -15.92 4.70
CA LYS A 256 7.47 -16.47 3.39
C LYS A 256 8.53 -16.25 2.31
N ARG A 257 9.45 -15.33 2.53
CA ARG A 257 10.47 -14.91 1.55
C ARG A 257 11.65 -14.20 2.22
#